data_b03089c8e3f0e6f275887201023ccf4a
#
_entry.id   b03089c8e3f0e6f275887201023ccf4a
#
_cell.length_a   1.000
_cell.length_b   1.000
_cell.length_c   1.000
_cell.angle_alpha   90.00
_cell.angle_beta   90.00
_cell.angle_gamma   90.00
#
_symmetry.space_group_name_H-M   'P 1'
#
loop_
_entity.id
_entity.type
_entity.pdbx_description
1 polymer ?
#
loop_
_entity_poly.entity_id
_entity_poly.type
_entity_poly.pdbx_seq_one_letter_code
_entity_poly.pdbx_strand_id
1 'polypeptide(L)'
;KQFEVKVNGEPITISDRNYLTKAQYLWYYLRPADEDIPAQPADEYTKQCKSGVLRKSFSRSGELSIAGKPAYVYGWIATAPKPGDLDDDENINRIAIMVRGKMAKDDMLNEIGTTALYSKYIFGELNAEFLDTDEEADITTSSRQDFFDDDERYVVLKKFIESELAQIRADWEAERSEAGEEEACKYEVVREWYSGLIGDEKKAAKQLFGKINQLTV
;
A
#
# COMPACT_ATOMS: atom_id res chain seq x y z
N LYS A 1 -26.19 14.31 2.33
CA LYS A 1 -26.90 13.20 3.01
C LYS A 1 -25.97 12.00 2.98
N GLN A 2 -25.47 11.56 4.12
CA GLN A 2 -24.74 10.30 4.21
C GLN A 2 -25.72 9.15 3.93
N PHE A 3 -25.30 8.28 3.04
CA PHE A 3 -26.04 7.05 2.70
C PHE A 3 -25.58 5.95 3.66
N GLU A 4 -26.49 5.41 4.44
CA GLU A 4 -26.21 4.29 5.36
C GLU A 4 -26.73 2.99 4.74
N VAL A 5 -25.86 2.00 4.58
CA VAL A 5 -26.23 0.66 4.15
C VAL A 5 -26.31 -0.26 5.37
N LYS A 6 -27.42 -1.00 5.50
CA LYS A 6 -27.59 -2.01 6.55
C LYS A 6 -27.83 -3.39 5.95
N VAL A 7 -27.18 -4.39 6.50
CA VAL A 7 -27.43 -5.80 6.21
C VAL A 7 -27.89 -6.48 7.49
N ASN A 8 -29.07 -7.10 7.45
CA ASN A 8 -29.72 -7.71 8.61
C ASN A 8 -29.89 -6.76 9.82
N GLY A 9 -30.05 -5.44 9.56
CA GLY A 9 -30.21 -4.42 10.59
C GLY A 9 -28.90 -3.84 11.14
N GLU A 10 -27.75 -4.39 10.80
CA GLU A 10 -26.43 -3.90 11.16
C GLU A 10 -25.91 -2.94 10.09
N PRO A 11 -25.41 -1.73 10.44
CA PRO A 11 -24.84 -0.80 9.48
C PRO A 11 -23.53 -1.38 8.93
N ILE A 12 -23.42 -1.44 7.60
CA ILE A 12 -22.13 -1.71 6.96
C ILE A 12 -21.32 -0.42 6.97
N THR A 13 -20.19 -0.48 7.60
CA THR A 13 -19.22 0.62 7.66
C THR A 13 -17.99 0.28 6.83
N ILE A 14 -17.15 1.28 6.56
CA ILE A 14 -15.85 1.07 5.90
C ILE A 14 -14.97 0.09 6.70
N SER A 15 -15.14 0.02 8.03
CA SER A 15 -14.46 -0.94 8.89
C SER A 15 -14.81 -2.41 8.62
N ASP A 16 -15.93 -2.70 7.98
CA ASP A 16 -16.31 -4.08 7.59
C ASP A 16 -15.53 -4.56 6.37
N ARG A 17 -14.91 -3.64 5.63
CA ARG A 17 -13.91 -3.89 4.58
C ARG A 17 -12.49 -3.94 5.12
N ASN A 18 -12.29 -4.35 6.35
CA ASN A 18 -11.02 -4.14 7.04
C ASN A 18 -9.86 -5.01 6.46
N TYR A 19 -9.48 -4.73 5.23
CA TYR A 19 -8.33 -5.34 4.58
C TYR A 19 -7.02 -5.08 5.34
N LEU A 20 -6.93 -3.99 6.11
CA LEU A 20 -5.76 -3.66 6.94
C LEU A 20 -5.46 -4.70 8.01
N THR A 21 -6.41 -5.56 8.38
CA THR A 21 -6.16 -6.71 9.27
C THR A 21 -5.16 -7.71 8.69
N LYS A 22 -4.98 -7.72 7.36
CA LYS A 22 -4.03 -8.58 6.64
C LYS A 22 -2.65 -7.92 6.44
N ALA A 23 -2.49 -6.64 6.83
CA ALA A 23 -1.26 -5.88 6.62
C ALA A 23 -0.13 -6.36 7.54
N GLN A 24 0.98 -6.82 6.93
CA GLN A 24 2.23 -7.13 7.63
C GLN A 24 3.16 -5.90 7.67
N TYR A 25 3.27 -5.19 6.56
CA TYR A 25 3.94 -3.89 6.46
C TYR A 25 2.97 -2.91 5.83
N LEU A 26 2.97 -1.66 6.32
CA LEU A 26 2.00 -0.65 5.95
C LEU A 26 2.72 0.65 5.59
N TRP A 27 2.49 1.18 4.40
CA TRP A 27 2.85 2.54 3.97
C TRP A 27 1.57 3.34 3.85
N TYR A 28 1.52 4.50 4.55
CA TYR A 28 0.29 5.28 4.57
C TYR A 28 0.56 6.76 4.34
N TYR A 29 -0.41 7.40 3.72
CA TYR A 29 -0.42 8.78 3.30
C TYR A 29 -1.60 9.46 3.98
N LEU A 30 -1.32 10.39 4.89
CA LEU A 30 -2.37 11.05 5.64
C LEU A 30 -2.94 12.21 4.83
N ARG A 31 -4.26 12.36 4.89
CA ARG A 31 -4.92 13.50 4.31
C ARG A 31 -4.59 14.75 5.12
N PRO A 32 -4.09 15.84 4.47
CA PRO A 32 -3.88 17.13 5.15
C PRO A 32 -5.21 17.73 5.60
N ALA A 33 -5.13 18.75 6.47
CA ALA A 33 -6.30 19.57 6.77
C ALA A 33 -6.71 20.37 5.53
N ASP A 34 -8.01 20.56 5.38
CA ASP A 34 -8.63 21.46 4.41
C ASP A 34 -9.58 22.40 5.14
N GLU A 35 -10.18 23.41 4.45
CA GLU A 35 -11.02 24.44 5.08
C GLU A 35 -12.12 23.87 5.97
N ASP A 36 -12.78 22.80 5.51
CA ASP A 36 -13.90 22.16 6.21
C ASP A 36 -13.58 20.80 6.85
N ILE A 37 -12.37 20.27 6.66
CA ILE A 37 -12.02 18.90 7.06
C ILE A 37 -10.72 18.90 7.84
N PRO A 38 -10.71 18.42 9.11
CA PRO A 38 -9.49 18.34 9.90
C PRO A 38 -8.48 17.36 9.28
N ALA A 39 -7.20 17.54 9.60
CA ALA A 39 -6.16 16.57 9.22
C ALA A 39 -6.50 15.17 9.75
N GLN A 40 -6.15 14.18 8.98
CA GLN A 40 -6.35 12.78 9.37
C GLN A 40 -5.42 12.44 10.56
N PRO A 41 -5.92 11.73 11.59
CA PRO A 41 -5.09 11.30 12.72
C PRO A 41 -3.92 10.41 12.28
N ALA A 42 -2.76 10.60 12.91
CA ALA A 42 -1.54 9.85 12.55
C ALA A 42 -1.65 8.33 12.70
N ASP A 43 -2.55 7.86 13.56
CA ASP A 43 -2.79 6.46 13.86
C ASP A 43 -4.03 5.87 13.19
N GLU A 44 -4.68 6.62 12.28
CA GLU A 44 -5.94 6.22 11.62
C GLU A 44 -5.87 4.83 10.98
N TYR A 45 -4.81 4.56 10.22
CA TYR A 45 -4.67 3.28 9.54
C TYR A 45 -4.08 2.18 10.44
N THR A 46 -3.15 2.53 11.32
CA THR A 46 -2.49 1.56 12.20
C THR A 46 -3.43 0.96 13.24
N LYS A 47 -4.42 1.72 13.70
CA LYS A 47 -5.48 1.23 14.59
C LYS A 47 -6.34 0.12 13.98
N GLN A 48 -6.45 0.10 12.67
CA GLN A 48 -7.26 -0.87 11.93
C GLN A 48 -6.50 -2.16 11.65
N CYS A 49 -5.18 -2.16 11.82
CA CYS A 49 -4.35 -3.34 11.62
C CYS A 49 -4.51 -4.35 12.76
N LYS A 50 -4.38 -5.63 12.43
CA LYS A 50 -4.45 -6.70 13.42
C LYS A 50 -3.18 -6.77 14.24
N SER A 51 -3.31 -6.72 15.55
CA SER A 51 -2.20 -6.93 16.49
C SER A 51 -1.53 -8.29 16.23
N GLY A 52 -0.19 -8.28 16.19
CA GLY A 52 0.61 -9.48 15.92
C GLY A 52 0.80 -9.83 14.44
N VAL A 53 0.07 -9.17 13.51
CA VAL A 53 0.29 -9.29 12.06
C VAL A 53 1.12 -8.11 11.58
N LEU A 54 0.71 -6.88 11.90
CA LEU A 54 1.48 -5.68 11.56
C LEU A 54 2.84 -5.70 12.27
N ARG A 55 3.91 -5.66 11.47
CA ARG A 55 5.28 -5.59 11.95
C ARG A 55 5.80 -4.16 11.98
N LYS A 56 5.53 -3.40 10.92
CA LYS A 56 6.02 -2.02 10.81
C LYS A 56 5.13 -1.18 9.92
N SER A 57 5.08 0.11 10.21
CA SER A 57 4.38 1.09 9.40
C SER A 57 5.27 2.28 9.06
N PHE A 58 5.03 2.88 7.89
CA PHE A 58 5.80 4.00 7.35
C PHE A 58 4.84 5.11 6.95
N SER A 59 4.98 6.26 7.60
CA SER A 59 4.26 7.48 7.19
C SER A 59 5.00 8.13 6.03
N ARG A 60 4.28 8.48 4.96
CA ARG A 60 4.81 9.10 3.75
C ARG A 60 3.99 10.31 3.35
N SER A 61 4.58 11.18 2.53
CA SER A 61 3.86 12.31 1.94
C SER A 61 3.20 11.89 0.64
N GLY A 62 1.93 12.22 0.50
CA GLY A 62 1.19 12.10 -0.76
C GLY A 62 1.05 13.42 -1.49
N GLU A 63 1.88 14.42 -1.19
CA GLU A 63 1.85 15.71 -1.85
C GLU A 63 2.37 15.63 -3.29
N LEU A 64 1.61 16.19 -4.21
CA LEU A 64 1.88 16.26 -5.64
C LEU A 64 1.75 17.70 -6.13
N SER A 65 2.26 17.98 -7.34
CA SER A 65 2.03 19.23 -8.04
C SER A 65 1.47 18.94 -9.43
N ILE A 66 0.32 19.50 -9.74
CA ILE A 66 -0.36 19.39 -11.05
C ILE A 66 -0.57 20.78 -11.60
N ALA A 67 0.00 21.08 -12.77
CA ALA A 67 -0.03 22.42 -13.35
C ALA A 67 0.39 23.53 -12.37
N GLY A 68 1.33 23.24 -11.46
CA GLY A 68 1.81 24.19 -10.44
C GLY A 68 0.89 24.37 -9.22
N LYS A 69 -0.19 23.62 -9.13
CA LYS A 69 -1.10 23.61 -7.97
C LYS A 69 -0.81 22.38 -7.07
N PRO A 70 -0.91 22.51 -5.74
CA PRO A 70 -0.79 21.37 -4.85
C PRO A 70 -1.97 20.41 -5.02
N ALA A 71 -1.67 19.12 -5.02
CA ALA A 71 -2.64 18.04 -5.00
C ALA A 71 -2.18 16.97 -4.01
N TYR A 72 -3.07 16.13 -3.53
CA TYR A 72 -2.76 15.15 -2.50
C TYR A 72 -3.34 13.78 -2.83
N VAL A 73 -2.50 12.76 -2.67
CA VAL A 73 -2.91 11.37 -2.57
C VAL A 73 -2.93 11.00 -1.08
N TYR A 74 -4.00 10.41 -0.60
CA TYR A 74 -4.07 9.90 0.76
C TYR A 74 -4.68 8.49 0.76
N GLY A 75 -4.34 7.69 1.76
CA GLY A 75 -4.72 6.29 1.81
C GLY A 75 -3.57 5.42 2.27
N TRP A 76 -3.51 4.20 1.79
CA TRP A 76 -2.51 3.25 2.23
C TRP A 76 -2.19 2.22 1.13
N ILE A 77 -0.96 1.69 1.21
CA ILE A 77 -0.49 0.51 0.50
C ILE A 77 0.11 -0.41 1.55
N ALA A 78 -0.17 -1.69 1.48
CA ALA A 78 0.32 -2.68 2.43
C ALA A 78 0.82 -3.94 1.74
N THR A 79 1.55 -4.77 2.48
CA THR A 79 1.88 -6.13 2.05
C THR A 79 1.35 -7.14 3.05
N ALA A 80 0.81 -8.25 2.54
CA ALA A 80 0.41 -9.39 3.35
C ALA A 80 1.60 -10.30 3.69
N PRO A 81 1.50 -11.14 4.74
CA PRO A 81 2.51 -12.15 5.05
C PRO A 81 2.72 -13.15 3.89
N LYS A 82 1.62 -13.58 3.26
CA LYS A 82 1.59 -14.55 2.15
C LYS A 82 0.72 -14.03 1.01
N PRO A 83 1.03 -14.37 -0.25
CA PRO A 83 0.15 -14.05 -1.37
C PRO A 83 -1.24 -14.65 -1.21
N GLY A 84 -1.36 -15.88 -0.73
CA GLY A 84 -2.62 -16.56 -0.52
C GLY A 84 -3.57 -15.88 0.46
N ASP A 85 -3.06 -15.00 1.33
CA ASP A 85 -3.91 -14.21 2.23
C ASP A 85 -4.73 -13.15 1.47
N LEU A 86 -4.38 -12.88 0.20
CA LEU A 86 -5.05 -11.91 -0.68
C LEU A 86 -6.00 -12.57 -1.69
N ASP A 87 -5.96 -13.90 -1.82
CA ASP A 87 -6.73 -14.68 -2.81
C ASP A 87 -8.03 -15.27 -2.23
N ASP A 88 -8.51 -14.76 -1.09
CA ASP A 88 -9.81 -15.16 -0.51
C ASP A 88 -10.98 -14.85 -1.49
N ASP A 89 -12.22 -14.97 -1.07
CA ASP A 89 -13.44 -14.80 -1.88
C ASP A 89 -13.46 -13.53 -2.75
N GLU A 90 -12.71 -12.49 -2.34
CA GLU A 90 -12.43 -11.30 -3.13
C GLU A 90 -10.91 -11.21 -3.36
N ASN A 91 -10.46 -11.31 -4.62
CA ASN A 91 -9.06 -11.03 -4.95
C ASN A 91 -8.75 -9.55 -4.63
N ILE A 92 -8.05 -9.33 -3.51
CA ILE A 92 -7.65 -8.00 -3.04
C ILE A 92 -6.20 -7.64 -3.41
N ASN A 93 -5.49 -8.48 -4.15
CA ASN A 93 -4.13 -8.19 -4.67
C ASN A 93 -4.20 -7.10 -5.75
N ARG A 94 -4.52 -5.89 -5.35
CA ARG A 94 -4.68 -4.71 -6.19
C ARG A 94 -4.44 -3.42 -5.43
N ILE A 95 -4.21 -2.32 -6.13
CA ILE A 95 -4.28 -0.97 -5.58
C ILE A 95 -5.47 -0.27 -6.22
N ALA A 96 -6.52 -0.05 -5.44
CA ALA A 96 -7.71 0.65 -5.88
C ALA A 96 -7.53 2.17 -5.73
N ILE A 97 -8.05 2.93 -6.71
CA ILE A 97 -8.13 4.39 -6.63
C ILE A 97 -9.56 4.80 -6.32
N MET A 98 -9.70 5.57 -5.26
CA MET A 98 -10.94 6.13 -4.80
C MET A 98 -11.01 7.62 -5.15
N VAL A 99 -12.17 8.06 -5.62
CA VAL A 99 -12.48 9.46 -5.90
C VAL A 99 -13.88 9.75 -5.37
N ARG A 100 -14.03 10.77 -4.55
CA ARG A 100 -15.31 11.13 -3.90
C ARG A 100 -16.00 9.94 -3.20
N GLY A 101 -15.19 9.08 -2.56
CA GLY A 101 -15.67 7.90 -1.85
C GLY A 101 -16.19 6.77 -2.76
N LYS A 102 -15.92 6.82 -4.07
CA LYS A 102 -16.24 5.77 -5.04
C LYS A 102 -14.97 5.21 -5.63
N MET A 103 -14.97 3.92 -5.91
CA MET A 103 -13.88 3.29 -6.65
C MET A 103 -13.91 3.75 -8.11
N ALA A 104 -12.87 4.48 -8.51
CA ALA A 104 -12.72 5.03 -9.84
C ALA A 104 -11.82 4.16 -10.75
N LYS A 105 -10.85 3.47 -10.15
CA LYS A 105 -10.01 2.45 -10.80
C LYS A 105 -9.82 1.31 -9.81
N ASP A 106 -10.00 0.08 -10.24
CA ASP A 106 -9.95 -1.08 -9.34
C ASP A 106 -8.54 -1.66 -9.18
N ASP A 107 -7.67 -1.57 -10.20
CA ASP A 107 -6.33 -2.17 -10.13
C ASP A 107 -5.24 -1.37 -10.86
N MET A 108 -4.49 -0.58 -10.09
CA MET A 108 -3.31 0.13 -10.58
C MET A 108 -2.06 -0.76 -10.70
N LEU A 109 -2.00 -1.92 -10.02
CA LEU A 109 -0.86 -2.82 -10.18
C LEU A 109 -0.82 -3.41 -11.57
N ASN A 110 -1.97 -3.82 -12.09
CA ASN A 110 -2.11 -4.33 -13.46
C ASN A 110 -1.82 -3.23 -14.48
N GLU A 111 -2.32 -2.03 -14.25
CA GLU A 111 -2.12 -0.85 -15.10
C GLU A 111 -0.63 -0.48 -15.25
N ILE A 112 0.11 -0.50 -14.16
CA ILE A 112 1.55 -0.20 -14.13
C ILE A 112 2.37 -1.36 -14.71
N GLY A 113 1.78 -2.56 -14.82
CA GLY A 113 2.44 -3.74 -15.36
C GLY A 113 3.53 -4.30 -14.45
N THR A 114 3.38 -4.17 -13.14
CA THR A 114 4.36 -4.67 -12.17
C THR A 114 4.33 -6.19 -12.09
N THR A 115 5.34 -6.85 -12.63
CA THR A 115 5.47 -8.32 -12.66
C THR A 115 6.43 -8.89 -11.60
N ALA A 116 7.00 -8.05 -10.76
CA ALA A 116 7.94 -8.46 -9.73
C ALA A 116 7.26 -9.36 -8.67
N LEU A 117 8.01 -10.30 -8.08
CA LEU A 117 7.47 -11.23 -7.07
C LEU A 117 6.75 -10.52 -5.91
N TYR A 118 7.26 -9.36 -5.48
CA TYR A 118 6.68 -8.60 -4.39
C TYR A 118 5.26 -8.09 -4.70
N SER A 119 4.91 -7.87 -5.97
CA SER A 119 3.57 -7.39 -6.35
C SER A 119 2.46 -8.34 -5.92
N LYS A 120 2.75 -9.64 -5.78
CA LYS A 120 1.79 -10.65 -5.28
C LYS A 120 1.42 -10.49 -3.81
N TYR A 121 2.18 -9.71 -3.06
CA TYR A 121 1.93 -9.44 -1.65
C TYR A 121 1.24 -8.09 -1.43
N ILE A 122 1.19 -7.23 -2.47
CA ILE A 122 0.73 -5.84 -2.36
C ILE A 122 -0.79 -5.75 -2.47
N PHE A 123 -1.35 -4.89 -1.65
CA PHE A 123 -2.73 -4.44 -1.75
C PHE A 123 -2.84 -3.03 -1.19
N GLY A 124 -3.86 -2.28 -1.62
CA GLY A 124 -3.97 -0.90 -1.16
C GLY A 124 -5.21 -0.19 -1.66
N GLU A 125 -5.45 0.96 -1.02
CA GLU A 125 -6.51 1.89 -1.37
C GLU A 125 -5.97 3.31 -1.25
N LEU A 126 -5.99 4.04 -2.36
CA LEU A 126 -5.54 5.42 -2.44
C LEU A 126 -6.69 6.32 -2.89
N ASN A 127 -6.81 7.46 -2.25
CA ASN A 127 -7.76 8.49 -2.61
C ASN A 127 -7.04 9.60 -3.39
N ALA A 128 -7.61 10.00 -4.53
CA ALA A 128 -7.06 11.00 -5.45
C ALA A 128 -8.18 11.92 -5.93
N GLU A 129 -8.69 12.77 -5.01
CA GLU A 129 -9.86 13.63 -5.25
C GLU A 129 -9.65 14.62 -6.41
N PHE A 130 -8.40 14.97 -6.69
CA PHE A 130 -8.03 15.86 -7.79
C PHE A 130 -8.32 15.31 -9.19
N LEU A 131 -8.65 14.02 -9.32
CA LEU A 131 -9.02 13.43 -10.59
C LEU A 131 -10.44 13.81 -11.04
N ASP A 132 -11.33 14.16 -10.09
CA ASP A 132 -12.71 14.57 -10.39
C ASP A 132 -13.08 15.78 -9.50
N THR A 133 -12.81 16.97 -10.00
CA THR A 133 -13.18 18.24 -9.35
C THR A 133 -14.32 18.89 -10.12
N ASP A 134 -15.16 19.67 -9.43
CA ASP A 134 -16.28 20.37 -10.06
C ASP A 134 -15.83 21.51 -11.00
N GLU A 135 -14.56 21.92 -10.88
CA GLU A 135 -13.97 23.04 -11.63
C GLU A 135 -13.31 22.64 -12.94
N GLU A 136 -13.02 21.35 -13.12
CA GLU A 136 -12.27 20.83 -14.28
C GLU A 136 -13.11 19.84 -15.09
N ALA A 137 -12.70 19.63 -16.34
CA ALA A 137 -13.38 18.67 -17.21
C ALA A 137 -13.29 17.24 -16.64
N ASP A 138 -14.39 16.50 -16.79
CA ASP A 138 -14.42 15.06 -16.45
C ASP A 138 -13.38 14.29 -17.29
N ILE A 139 -12.50 13.56 -16.63
CA ILE A 139 -11.44 12.77 -17.26
C ILE A 139 -11.80 11.29 -17.37
N THR A 140 -13.01 10.93 -16.98
CA THR A 140 -13.48 9.55 -17.11
C THR A 140 -13.85 9.21 -18.57
N THR A 141 -13.57 7.99 -18.98
CA THR A 141 -14.02 7.47 -20.27
C THR A 141 -15.55 7.38 -20.32
N SER A 142 -16.12 7.24 -21.51
CA SER A 142 -17.58 7.14 -21.70
C SER A 142 -18.22 6.00 -20.90
N SER A 143 -17.46 4.95 -20.59
CA SER A 143 -17.89 3.84 -19.73
C SER A 143 -17.80 4.16 -18.23
N ARG A 144 -17.15 5.26 -17.84
CA ARG A 144 -16.83 5.63 -16.46
C ARG A 144 -16.06 4.54 -15.69
N GLN A 145 -15.34 3.69 -16.40
CA GLN A 145 -14.56 2.59 -15.83
C GLN A 145 -13.05 2.85 -15.92
N ASP A 146 -12.66 3.93 -16.59
CA ASP A 146 -11.27 4.28 -16.82
C ASP A 146 -11.08 5.79 -16.98
N PHE A 147 -9.81 6.23 -16.93
CA PHE A 147 -9.40 7.61 -17.15
C PHE A 147 -8.75 7.77 -18.53
N PHE A 148 -8.72 8.99 -19.05
CA PHE A 148 -7.91 9.27 -20.23
C PHE A 148 -6.43 9.20 -19.88
N ASP A 149 -5.67 8.35 -20.57
CA ASP A 149 -4.25 8.08 -20.32
C ASP A 149 -3.33 9.29 -20.51
N ASP A 150 -3.76 10.27 -21.29
CA ASP A 150 -3.05 11.50 -21.61
C ASP A 150 -3.41 12.70 -20.72
N ASP A 151 -4.39 12.56 -19.82
CA ASP A 151 -4.71 13.62 -18.86
C ASP A 151 -3.55 13.80 -17.85
N GLU A 152 -3.11 15.05 -17.68
CA GLU A 152 -1.98 15.39 -16.80
C GLU A 152 -2.16 14.88 -15.37
N ARG A 153 -3.38 14.93 -14.83
CA ARG A 153 -3.72 14.48 -13.47
C ARG A 153 -3.47 12.99 -13.33
N TYR A 154 -3.93 12.21 -14.31
CA TYR A 154 -3.75 10.75 -14.32
C TYR A 154 -2.29 10.35 -14.53
N VAL A 155 -1.58 11.03 -15.43
CA VAL A 155 -0.14 10.82 -15.66
C VAL A 155 0.66 11.08 -14.39
N VAL A 156 0.36 12.15 -13.64
CA VAL A 156 1.04 12.48 -12.39
C VAL A 156 0.74 11.43 -11.31
N LEU A 157 -0.51 10.99 -11.17
CA LEU A 157 -0.87 9.90 -10.25
C LEU A 157 -0.11 8.61 -10.56
N LYS A 158 -0.08 8.21 -11.84
CA LYS A 158 0.60 6.98 -12.28
C LYS A 158 2.09 7.01 -11.94
N LYS A 159 2.77 8.12 -12.24
CA LYS A 159 4.18 8.32 -11.88
C LYS A 159 4.42 8.30 -10.36
N PHE A 160 3.52 8.89 -9.59
CA PHE A 160 3.59 8.84 -8.13
C PHE A 160 3.54 7.40 -7.64
N ILE A 161 2.55 6.62 -8.08
CA ILE A 161 2.40 5.22 -7.66
C ILE A 161 3.60 4.37 -8.10
N GLU A 162 4.11 4.56 -9.32
CA GLU A 162 5.33 3.88 -9.81
C GLU A 162 6.53 4.17 -8.90
N SER A 163 6.74 5.43 -8.54
CA SER A 163 7.83 5.85 -7.64
C SER A 163 7.67 5.25 -6.24
N GLU A 164 6.45 5.30 -5.69
CA GLU A 164 6.17 4.73 -4.37
C GLU A 164 6.35 3.21 -4.35
N LEU A 165 5.90 2.51 -5.38
CA LEU A 165 6.09 1.06 -5.48
C LEU A 165 7.57 0.67 -5.53
N ALA A 166 8.43 1.46 -6.18
CA ALA A 166 9.87 1.23 -6.19
C ALA A 166 10.48 1.37 -4.79
N GLN A 167 10.05 2.38 -4.02
CA GLN A 167 10.49 2.59 -2.65
C GLN A 167 9.93 1.55 -1.68
N ILE A 168 8.64 1.22 -1.80
CA ILE A 168 7.97 0.16 -1.03
C ILE A 168 8.69 -1.17 -1.21
N ARG A 169 9.09 -1.48 -2.45
CA ARG A 169 9.88 -2.69 -2.73
C ARG A 169 11.20 -2.69 -1.97
N ALA A 170 11.93 -1.58 -2.00
CA ALA A 170 13.23 -1.47 -1.30
C ALA A 170 13.06 -1.62 0.21
N ASP A 171 12.07 -0.95 0.80
CA ASP A 171 11.76 -1.08 2.23
C ASP A 171 11.34 -2.51 2.58
N TRP A 172 10.45 -3.11 1.79
CA TRP A 172 9.97 -4.47 2.01
C TRP A 172 11.10 -5.51 1.96
N GLU A 173 12.01 -5.39 0.98
CA GLU A 173 13.18 -6.26 0.87
C GLU A 173 14.12 -6.09 2.08
N ALA A 174 14.31 -4.85 2.56
CA ALA A 174 15.13 -4.55 3.73
C ALA A 174 14.52 -5.15 5.02
N GLU A 175 13.24 -4.92 5.26
CA GLU A 175 12.53 -5.42 6.45
C GLU A 175 12.47 -6.95 6.49
N ARG A 176 12.27 -7.58 5.33
CA ARG A 176 12.30 -9.05 5.25
C ARG A 176 13.69 -9.63 5.48
N SER A 177 14.72 -8.93 5.02
CA SER A 177 16.11 -9.34 5.27
C SER A 177 16.47 -9.22 6.75
N GLU A 178 15.97 -8.18 7.43
CA GLU A 178 16.14 -8.00 8.86
C GLU A 178 15.41 -9.08 9.67
N ALA A 179 14.14 -9.33 9.35
CA ALA A 179 13.37 -10.39 9.99
C ALA A 179 13.98 -11.78 9.76
N GLY A 180 14.53 -12.02 8.57
CA GLY A 180 15.23 -13.27 8.25
C GLY A 180 16.53 -13.43 9.02
N GLU A 181 17.29 -12.35 9.20
CA GLU A 181 18.49 -12.33 10.03
C GLU A 181 18.16 -12.63 11.50
N GLU A 182 17.15 -11.97 12.06
CA GLU A 182 16.71 -12.21 13.44
C GLU A 182 16.31 -13.66 13.65
N GLU A 183 15.56 -14.25 12.74
CA GLU A 183 15.12 -15.65 12.83
C GLU A 183 16.29 -16.62 12.72
N ALA A 184 17.18 -16.41 11.73
CA ALA A 184 18.35 -17.25 11.52
C ALA A 184 19.33 -17.20 12.69
N CYS A 185 19.54 -16.02 13.30
CA CYS A 185 20.45 -15.83 14.43
C CYS A 185 19.92 -16.38 15.76
N LYS A 186 18.71 -16.92 15.83
CA LYS A 186 18.23 -17.70 16.98
C LYS A 186 19.02 -19.03 17.11
N TYR A 187 19.55 -19.55 16.03
CA TYR A 187 20.39 -20.72 16.02
C TYR A 187 21.84 -20.31 16.29
N GLU A 188 22.43 -20.82 17.37
CA GLU A 188 23.77 -20.44 17.84
C GLU A 188 24.85 -20.62 16.77
N VAL A 189 24.86 -21.75 16.07
CA VAL A 189 25.81 -22.06 14.99
C VAL A 189 25.74 -21.01 13.87
N VAL A 190 24.51 -20.59 13.48
CA VAL A 190 24.30 -19.59 12.45
C VAL A 190 24.76 -18.21 12.92
N ARG A 191 24.45 -17.87 14.15
CA ARG A 191 24.83 -16.60 14.77
C ARG A 191 26.37 -16.47 14.86
N GLU A 192 27.08 -17.54 15.29
CA GLU A 192 28.55 -17.54 15.35
C GLU A 192 29.15 -17.38 13.95
N TRP A 193 28.70 -18.19 13.00
CA TRP A 193 29.14 -18.08 11.61
C TRP A 193 28.88 -16.66 11.03
N TYR A 194 27.68 -16.12 11.20
CA TYR A 194 27.30 -14.80 10.69
C TYR A 194 28.08 -13.66 11.33
N SER A 195 28.43 -13.81 12.63
CA SER A 195 29.25 -12.80 13.33
C SER A 195 30.68 -12.70 12.80
N GLY A 196 31.18 -13.77 12.20
CA GLY A 196 32.51 -13.82 11.57
C GLY A 196 32.55 -13.22 10.16
N LEU A 197 31.39 -12.99 9.53
CA LEU A 197 31.33 -12.43 8.19
C LEU A 197 31.52 -10.91 8.19
N ILE A 198 32.17 -10.37 7.16
CA ILE A 198 32.40 -8.93 6.96
C ILE A 198 32.04 -8.49 5.56
N GLY A 199 31.76 -7.20 5.38
CA GLY A 199 31.55 -6.56 4.09
C GLY A 199 30.46 -7.21 3.26
N ASP A 200 30.79 -7.56 2.02
CA ASP A 200 29.83 -8.09 1.03
C ASP A 200 29.31 -9.51 1.39
N GLU A 201 30.13 -10.32 2.06
CA GLU A 201 29.72 -11.64 2.52
C GLU A 201 28.58 -11.54 3.54
N LYS A 202 28.69 -10.63 4.49
CA LYS A 202 27.66 -10.38 5.51
C LYS A 202 26.37 -9.87 4.88
N LYS A 203 26.49 -8.95 3.90
CA LYS A 203 25.36 -8.43 3.14
C LYS A 203 24.65 -9.52 2.35
N ALA A 204 25.42 -10.38 1.68
CA ALA A 204 24.86 -11.52 0.91
C ALA A 204 24.16 -12.54 1.82
N ALA A 205 24.74 -12.85 2.97
CA ALA A 205 24.12 -13.73 3.96
C ALA A 205 22.80 -13.16 4.49
N LYS A 206 22.75 -11.88 4.81
CA LYS A 206 21.52 -11.18 5.23
C LYS A 206 20.41 -11.26 4.17
N GLN A 207 20.75 -11.03 2.91
CA GLN A 207 19.79 -11.17 1.80
C GLN A 207 19.29 -12.61 1.65
N LEU A 208 20.18 -13.60 1.83
CA LEU A 208 19.82 -15.01 1.78
C LEU A 208 18.85 -15.37 2.90
N PHE A 209 19.08 -14.91 4.13
CA PHE A 209 18.16 -15.15 5.25
C PHE A 209 16.76 -14.62 4.96
N GLY A 210 16.65 -13.42 4.38
CA GLY A 210 15.38 -12.84 3.95
C GLY A 210 14.65 -13.71 2.92
N LYS A 211 15.39 -14.32 1.98
CA LYS A 211 14.81 -15.24 0.98
C LYS A 211 14.39 -16.58 1.58
N ILE A 212 15.19 -17.16 2.47
CA ILE A 212 14.86 -18.44 3.13
C ILE A 212 13.60 -18.27 4.00
N ASN A 213 13.51 -17.18 4.75
CA ASN A 213 12.35 -16.90 5.60
C ASN A 213 11.03 -16.80 4.77
N GLN A 214 11.13 -16.54 3.47
CA GLN A 214 9.97 -16.55 2.56
C GLN A 214 9.47 -17.96 2.25
N LEU A 215 10.33 -18.96 2.32
CA LEU A 215 10.01 -20.34 1.96
C LEU A 215 9.43 -21.15 3.12
N THR A 216 9.58 -20.64 4.35
CA THR A 216 9.21 -21.33 5.59
C THR A 216 7.91 -20.79 6.21
N VAL A 217 7.24 -19.84 5.58
CA VAL A 217 5.98 -19.22 6.09
C VAL A 217 4.78 -19.68 5.30
#